data_eddcc4298b0e9865f79db2e987876634
#
_entry.id   eddcc4298b0e9865f79db2e987876634
#
_cell.length_a   1.000
_cell.length_b   1.000
_cell.length_c   1.000
_cell.angle_alpha   90.00
_cell.angle_beta   90.00
_cell.angle_gamma   90.00
#
_symmetry.space_group_name_H-M   'P 1'
#
loop_
_entity.id
_entity.type
_entity.pdbx_description
1 polymer ?
#
loop_
_entity_poly.entity_id
_entity_poly.type
_entity_poly.pdbx_seq_one_letter_code
_entity_poly.pdbx_strand_id
1 'polypeptide(L)'
;MPPLASGDLPRERESLSTFLEVIRRRWLLIAGVVLACIVAAVARYESSTRSYDATASVAFGNTSLTQSALQVQQGSGDPARDAATNVLIASSRSVAQGVRAELRSPASPETLQSAVAVEAAPNANVINITAATTSPVFSARLANAFADQYLATQEQAQLASIDAAQADLARQLAASAPNSANRLTLEQSSQRLDELRAIANGGLQIISRAGVPGAPSGTSLRTTVVLGLLVGLALSGALVFLLESLDRRVNSVEGFERGYRLPVLASVPPSAFKGDRMDDRSHSLEPYRILRSALDFIAVTRQLDTLLITSAVASEGKSTASIDLARAVALAGRRVVVVELDLRQPSFSHHFALDPRRGITTVLTGQADLGDVLLQPLPQLPNLSLLPAGALPPNPSELLSSPAVSALLADLASDDTMVIIDAPPLNPVADAQVLLNNPAIHAALIVARVAHTTRDQVQRARAILDRHMLQPVGLVVTGVRSTGRNGYEVYGPTEPALHGEADVLPSVPGRRRAPR
;
A
#
# COMPACT_ATOMS: atom_id res chain seq x y z
N MET A 1 -24.22 -39.54 -12.99
CA MET A 1 -22.93 -39.18 -12.43
C MET A 1 -22.98 -37.69 -12.04
N PRO A 2 -22.95 -37.31 -10.76
CA PRO A 2 -22.90 -35.94 -10.35
C PRO A 2 -21.44 -35.42 -10.42
N PRO A 3 -21.20 -34.12 -10.66
CA PRO A 3 -19.87 -33.56 -10.74
C PRO A 3 -19.25 -33.45 -9.35
N LEU A 4 -17.99 -33.83 -9.25
CA LEU A 4 -17.16 -33.73 -8.05
C LEU A 4 -16.93 -32.25 -7.69
N ALA A 5 -17.23 -31.91 -6.47
CA ALA A 5 -16.96 -30.63 -5.86
C ALA A 5 -15.46 -30.36 -5.85
N SER A 6 -15.04 -29.25 -6.45
CA SER A 6 -13.71 -28.67 -6.34
C SER A 6 -13.50 -28.20 -4.92
N GLY A 7 -12.65 -28.90 -4.16
CA GLY A 7 -12.21 -28.48 -2.83
C GLY A 7 -11.45 -27.15 -2.91
N ASP A 8 -11.99 -26.17 -2.24
CA ASP A 8 -11.30 -24.91 -1.93
C ASP A 8 -10.13 -25.21 -0.99
N LEU A 9 -8.92 -25.19 -1.54
CA LEU A 9 -7.68 -25.23 -0.77
C LEU A 9 -7.39 -23.84 -0.18
N PRO A 10 -6.77 -23.74 0.99
CA PRO A 10 -6.68 -22.50 1.77
C PRO A 10 -5.76 -21.46 1.13
N ARG A 11 -6.35 -20.47 0.46
CA ARG A 11 -5.67 -19.29 -0.11
C ARG A 11 -5.23 -18.25 0.92
N GLU A 12 -5.54 -18.42 2.20
CA GLU A 12 -5.39 -17.34 3.21
C GLU A 12 -3.99 -17.22 3.84
N ARG A 13 -3.17 -18.27 3.85
CA ARG A 13 -1.84 -18.18 4.48
C ARG A 13 -0.76 -17.57 3.60
N GLU A 14 -0.89 -17.65 2.27
CA GLU A 14 0.07 -17.05 1.33
C GLU A 14 -0.03 -15.52 1.27
N SER A 15 -1.19 -14.93 1.59
CA SER A 15 -1.39 -13.49 1.47
C SER A 15 -0.69 -12.68 2.56
N LEU A 16 -0.61 -13.18 3.80
CA LEU A 16 -0.03 -12.45 4.93
C LEU A 16 1.51 -12.40 4.88
N SER A 17 2.15 -13.50 4.49
CA SER A 17 3.61 -13.55 4.36
C SER A 17 4.11 -12.65 3.22
N THR A 18 3.41 -12.66 2.09
CA THR A 18 3.70 -11.79 0.94
C THR A 18 3.50 -10.32 1.29
N PHE A 19 2.45 -10.00 2.04
CA PHE A 19 2.18 -8.62 2.49
C PHE A 19 3.27 -8.09 3.43
N LEU A 20 3.72 -8.91 4.41
CA LEU A 20 4.81 -8.56 5.32
C LEU A 20 6.15 -8.38 4.59
N GLU A 21 6.40 -9.17 3.55
CA GLU A 21 7.61 -9.06 2.75
C GLU A 21 7.64 -7.76 1.93
N VAL A 22 6.50 -7.36 1.36
CA VAL A 22 6.34 -6.08 0.65
C VAL A 22 6.55 -4.89 1.61
N ILE A 23 5.96 -4.92 2.81
CA ILE A 23 6.17 -3.89 3.84
C ILE A 23 7.64 -3.80 4.21
N ARG A 24 8.30 -4.93 4.48
CA ARG A 24 9.72 -4.98 4.84
C ARG A 24 10.63 -4.49 3.71
N ARG A 25 10.27 -4.72 2.47
CA ARG A 25 11.03 -4.27 1.29
C ARG A 25 10.92 -2.76 1.08
N ARG A 26 9.74 -2.16 1.41
CA ARG A 26 9.42 -0.75 1.14
C ARG A 26 9.23 0.10 2.40
N TRP A 27 9.69 -0.36 3.56
CA TRP A 27 9.49 0.32 4.84
C TRP A 27 10.03 1.76 4.87
N LEU A 28 11.17 2.02 4.20
CA LEU A 28 11.73 3.38 4.09
C LEU A 28 10.80 4.33 3.33
N LEU A 29 10.14 3.84 2.28
CA LEU A 29 9.17 4.62 1.52
C LEU A 29 7.94 4.92 2.39
N ILE A 30 7.41 3.92 3.11
CA ILE A 30 6.28 4.09 4.02
C ILE A 30 6.64 5.11 5.10
N ALA A 31 7.78 4.94 5.77
CA ALA A 31 8.25 5.85 6.80
C ALA A 31 8.45 7.28 6.27
N GLY A 32 9.00 7.43 5.06
CA GLY A 32 9.20 8.73 4.42
C GLY A 32 7.90 9.45 4.12
N VAL A 33 6.91 8.78 3.56
CA VAL A 33 5.58 9.36 3.25
C VAL A 33 4.85 9.73 4.53
N VAL A 34 4.84 8.85 5.53
CA VAL A 34 4.20 9.12 6.84
C VAL A 34 4.85 10.32 7.52
N LEU A 35 6.18 10.37 7.55
CA LEU A 35 6.91 11.50 8.13
C LEU A 35 6.59 12.81 7.40
N ALA A 36 6.57 12.80 6.07
CA ALA A 36 6.23 14.00 5.27
C ALA A 36 4.79 14.48 5.58
N CYS A 37 3.83 13.57 5.71
CA CYS A 37 2.44 13.91 6.07
C CYS A 37 2.34 14.50 7.49
N ILE A 38 3.08 13.96 8.46
CA ILE A 38 3.11 14.48 9.83
C ILE A 38 3.74 15.88 9.84
N VAL A 39 4.88 16.07 9.15
CA VAL A 39 5.54 17.38 9.05
C VAL A 39 4.62 18.41 8.39
N ALA A 40 3.95 18.05 7.30
CA ALA A 40 2.99 18.93 6.63
C ALA A 40 1.80 19.28 7.55
N ALA A 41 1.28 18.32 8.31
CA ALA A 41 0.20 18.53 9.26
C ALA A 41 0.62 19.47 10.41
N VAL A 42 1.82 19.30 10.96
CA VAL A 42 2.39 20.16 12.01
C VAL A 42 2.65 21.56 11.47
N ALA A 43 3.26 21.69 10.29
CA ALA A 43 3.49 22.98 9.65
C ALA A 43 2.17 23.71 9.39
N ARG A 44 1.14 23.00 8.97
CA ARG A 44 -0.22 23.56 8.79
C ARG A 44 -0.84 24.00 10.12
N TYR A 45 -0.61 23.22 11.19
CA TYR A 45 -1.05 23.58 12.53
C TYR A 45 -0.37 24.85 13.05
N GLU A 46 0.93 24.98 12.86
CA GLU A 46 1.70 26.16 13.31
C GLU A 46 1.36 27.42 12.50
N SER A 47 1.06 27.27 11.21
CA SER A 47 0.66 28.39 10.33
C SER A 47 -0.79 28.82 10.52
N SER A 48 -1.63 28.06 11.25
CA SER A 48 -3.01 28.45 11.54
C SER A 48 -3.06 29.51 12.62
N THR A 49 -3.79 30.59 12.39
CA THR A 49 -4.06 31.61 13.41
C THR A 49 -4.85 31.01 14.55
N ARG A 50 -4.34 31.08 15.75
CA ARG A 50 -5.01 30.58 16.96
C ARG A 50 -6.23 31.45 17.24
N SER A 51 -7.40 30.84 17.32
CA SER A 51 -8.66 31.47 17.74
C SER A 51 -8.96 31.07 19.17
N TYR A 52 -9.54 32.00 19.92
CA TYR A 52 -9.98 31.78 21.30
C TYR A 52 -11.46 32.10 21.37
N ASP A 53 -12.28 31.12 21.76
CA ASP A 53 -13.73 31.26 21.84
C ASP A 53 -14.13 31.47 23.29
N ALA A 54 -14.89 32.57 23.51
CA ALA A 54 -15.43 32.90 24.82
C ALA A 54 -16.94 33.07 24.69
N THR A 55 -17.72 32.38 25.54
CA THR A 55 -19.17 32.37 25.46
C THR A 55 -19.83 33.02 26.69
N ALA A 56 -20.68 33.97 26.46
CA ALA A 56 -21.61 34.52 27.45
C ALA A 56 -23.03 33.99 27.20
N SER A 57 -23.75 33.65 28.25
CA SER A 57 -25.12 33.14 28.17
C SER A 57 -26.12 34.13 28.80
N VAL A 58 -27.14 34.48 28.07
CA VAL A 58 -28.18 35.44 28.49
C VAL A 58 -29.54 34.79 28.42
N ALA A 59 -30.30 34.85 29.53
CA ALA A 59 -31.69 34.47 29.53
C ALA A 59 -32.57 35.61 28.96
N PHE A 60 -33.50 35.27 28.12
CA PHE A 60 -34.53 36.19 27.67
C PHE A 60 -35.88 35.78 28.25
N GLY A 61 -36.62 36.78 28.79
CA GLY A 61 -38.01 36.56 29.28
C GLY A 61 -39.00 36.50 28.13
N ASN A 62 -40.09 35.79 28.33
CA ASN A 62 -41.21 35.86 27.41
C ASN A 62 -41.74 37.28 27.35
N THR A 63 -41.82 37.87 26.18
CA THR A 63 -42.33 39.22 25.86
C THR A 63 -43.82 39.41 26.24
N SER A 64 -44.43 38.40 26.87
CA SER A 64 -45.85 38.33 27.16
C SER A 64 -46.32 39.14 28.38
N LEU A 65 -45.42 39.70 29.21
CA LEU A 65 -45.86 40.43 30.43
C LEU A 65 -46.65 41.70 30.11
N THR A 66 -46.21 42.48 29.12
CA THR A 66 -46.92 43.68 28.67
C THR A 66 -48.23 43.35 27.96
N GLN A 67 -48.24 42.26 27.18
CA GLN A 67 -49.42 41.77 26.48
C GLN A 67 -50.44 41.14 27.43
N SER A 68 -49.99 40.42 28.48
CA SER A 68 -50.88 39.88 29.52
C SER A 68 -51.58 40.98 30.33
N ALA A 69 -50.90 42.13 30.53
CA ALA A 69 -51.51 43.29 31.24
C ALA A 69 -52.61 44.02 30.44
N LEU A 70 -52.51 43.99 29.11
CA LEU A 70 -53.47 44.60 28.20
C LEU A 70 -54.65 43.69 27.81
N GLN A 71 -54.70 42.46 28.37
CA GLN A 71 -55.76 41.45 28.08
C GLN A 71 -55.90 41.12 26.57
N VAL A 72 -54.84 41.31 25.81
CA VAL A 72 -54.79 40.89 24.39
C VAL A 72 -54.54 39.42 24.33
N GLN A 73 -55.61 38.61 24.19
CA GLN A 73 -55.47 37.18 23.85
C GLN A 73 -54.93 37.05 22.44
N GLN A 74 -53.61 36.89 22.32
CA GLN A 74 -53.00 36.37 21.11
C GLN A 74 -52.27 35.10 21.44
N GLY A 75 -52.38 34.15 20.50
CA GLY A 75 -52.05 32.76 20.64
C GLY A 75 -50.63 32.49 21.20
N SER A 76 -50.47 31.28 21.72
CA SER A 76 -49.26 30.69 22.27
C SER A 76 -48.04 31.07 21.42
N GLY A 77 -47.14 31.94 21.98
CA GLY A 77 -45.90 32.29 21.34
C GLY A 77 -45.11 31.00 21.05
N ASP A 78 -44.67 30.86 19.83
CA ASP A 78 -43.77 29.75 19.43
C ASP A 78 -42.37 30.03 20.01
N PRO A 79 -41.89 29.25 21.00
CA PRO A 79 -40.61 29.49 21.65
C PRO A 79 -39.45 29.54 20.65
N ALA A 80 -39.56 28.81 19.54
CA ALA A 80 -38.53 28.79 18.49
C ALA A 80 -38.50 30.13 17.71
N ARG A 81 -39.66 30.75 17.49
CA ARG A 81 -39.74 32.05 16.83
C ARG A 81 -39.23 33.18 17.73
N ASP A 82 -39.51 33.10 19.03
CA ASP A 82 -39.02 34.08 20.01
C ASP A 82 -37.51 33.99 20.14
N ALA A 83 -36.96 32.77 20.19
CA ALA A 83 -35.52 32.53 20.21
C ALA A 83 -34.85 33.08 18.94
N ALA A 84 -35.40 32.80 17.74
CA ALA A 84 -34.86 33.32 16.48
C ALA A 84 -34.86 34.85 16.42
N THR A 85 -35.93 35.48 16.94
CA THR A 85 -36.01 36.95 17.02
C THR A 85 -34.95 37.53 17.94
N ASN A 86 -34.73 36.94 19.10
CA ASN A 86 -33.69 37.38 20.05
C ASN A 86 -32.27 37.18 19.50
N VAL A 87 -32.02 36.11 18.76
CA VAL A 87 -30.75 35.89 18.04
C VAL A 87 -30.50 37.01 17.00
N LEU A 88 -31.55 37.38 16.24
CA LEU A 88 -31.45 38.47 15.26
C LEU A 88 -31.19 39.84 15.93
N ILE A 89 -31.84 40.12 17.06
CA ILE A 89 -31.59 41.35 17.80
C ILE A 89 -30.17 41.38 18.37
N ALA A 90 -29.72 40.33 19.03
CA ALA A 90 -28.40 40.24 19.63
C ALA A 90 -27.28 40.31 18.58
N SER A 91 -27.54 39.81 17.37
CA SER A 91 -26.61 39.90 16.24
C SER A 91 -26.80 41.15 15.38
N SER A 92 -27.62 42.10 15.79
CA SER A 92 -27.93 43.29 15.00
C SER A 92 -26.74 44.28 14.93
N ARG A 93 -26.76 45.10 13.86
CA ARG A 93 -25.73 46.16 13.69
C ARG A 93 -25.82 47.22 14.80
N SER A 94 -27.02 47.48 15.35
CA SER A 94 -27.18 48.45 16.46
C SER A 94 -26.45 48.00 17.73
N VAL A 95 -26.55 46.69 18.08
CA VAL A 95 -25.81 46.12 19.20
C VAL A 95 -24.30 46.19 18.93
N ALA A 96 -23.85 45.84 17.73
CA ALA A 96 -22.43 45.93 17.37
C ALA A 96 -21.85 47.37 17.39
N GLN A 97 -22.69 48.41 17.09
CA GLN A 97 -22.32 49.81 17.23
C GLN A 97 -22.15 50.21 18.70
N GLY A 98 -23.06 49.77 19.58
CA GLY A 98 -22.96 49.98 21.01
C GLY A 98 -21.71 49.36 21.61
N VAL A 99 -21.45 48.10 21.24
CA VAL A 99 -20.25 47.34 21.64
C VAL A 99 -18.95 48.06 21.20
N ARG A 100 -18.94 48.59 19.96
CA ARG A 100 -17.79 49.35 19.45
C ARG A 100 -17.51 50.60 20.33
N ALA A 101 -18.57 51.30 20.70
CA ALA A 101 -18.47 52.51 21.53
C ALA A 101 -18.00 52.18 22.95
N GLU A 102 -18.52 51.12 23.55
CA GLU A 102 -18.19 50.63 24.89
C GLU A 102 -16.71 50.18 24.99
N LEU A 103 -16.28 49.32 24.02
CA LEU A 103 -14.93 48.78 23.99
C LEU A 103 -13.91 49.78 23.43
N ARG A 104 -14.34 50.94 22.90
CA ARG A 104 -13.54 51.91 22.15
C ARG A 104 -12.70 51.24 21.08
N SER A 105 -13.30 50.26 20.39
CA SER A 105 -12.60 49.44 19.42
C SER A 105 -12.34 50.19 18.11
N PRO A 106 -11.15 50.09 17.49
CA PRO A 106 -10.91 50.66 16.18
C PRO A 106 -11.57 49.85 15.05
N ALA A 107 -12.00 48.62 15.33
CA ALA A 107 -12.65 47.74 14.35
C ALA A 107 -14.04 48.29 13.95
N SER A 108 -14.46 47.99 12.71
CA SER A 108 -15.81 48.34 12.26
C SER A 108 -16.88 47.51 12.98
N PRO A 109 -18.10 48.00 13.11
CA PRO A 109 -19.19 47.19 13.69
C PRO A 109 -19.40 45.87 12.97
N GLU A 110 -19.21 45.83 11.66
CA GLU A 110 -19.32 44.62 10.84
C GLU A 110 -18.25 43.60 11.18
N THR A 111 -17.01 44.05 11.44
CA THR A 111 -15.88 43.19 11.87
C THR A 111 -16.15 42.60 13.25
N LEU A 112 -16.67 43.41 14.19
CA LEU A 112 -17.04 42.92 15.52
C LEU A 112 -18.19 41.91 15.45
N GLN A 113 -19.19 42.17 14.60
CA GLN A 113 -20.34 41.29 14.37
C GLN A 113 -19.90 39.95 13.75
N SER A 114 -18.99 39.94 12.77
CA SER A 114 -18.49 38.71 12.14
C SER A 114 -17.63 37.87 13.09
N ALA A 115 -17.06 38.48 14.14
CA ALA A 115 -16.29 37.76 15.17
C ALA A 115 -17.16 37.15 16.27
N VAL A 116 -18.50 37.34 16.21
CA VAL A 116 -19.45 36.85 17.23
C VAL A 116 -20.51 35.98 16.58
N ALA A 117 -20.66 34.75 17.08
CA ALA A 117 -21.77 33.85 16.78
C ALA A 117 -22.80 33.93 17.90
N VAL A 118 -24.06 34.12 17.55
CA VAL A 118 -25.19 34.13 18.51
C VAL A 118 -26.07 32.94 18.17
N GLU A 119 -26.28 32.06 19.14
CA GLU A 119 -27.09 30.85 18.99
C GLU A 119 -28.11 30.72 20.13
N ALA A 120 -29.32 30.28 19.84
CA ALA A 120 -30.28 29.93 20.87
C ALA A 120 -30.01 28.53 21.42
N ALA A 121 -30.02 28.40 22.74
CA ALA A 121 -29.91 27.11 23.39
C ALA A 121 -31.15 26.24 23.10
N PRO A 122 -31.01 24.97 22.69
CA PRO A 122 -32.14 24.08 22.46
C PRO A 122 -33.00 23.93 23.71
N ASN A 123 -34.32 24.14 23.59
CA ASN A 123 -35.31 23.95 24.66
C ASN A 123 -35.14 24.87 25.91
N ALA A 124 -34.44 25.99 25.77
CA ALA A 124 -34.25 26.96 26.84
C ALA A 124 -34.42 28.40 26.29
N ASN A 125 -34.96 29.30 27.12
CA ASN A 125 -35.00 30.72 26.80
C ASN A 125 -33.65 31.40 27.07
N VAL A 126 -32.63 30.90 26.42
CA VAL A 126 -31.21 31.31 26.58
C VAL A 126 -30.58 31.49 25.21
N ILE A 127 -29.89 32.59 25.04
CA ILE A 127 -28.97 32.79 23.91
C ILE A 127 -27.53 32.71 24.37
N ASN A 128 -26.70 32.02 23.59
CA ASN A 128 -25.27 31.94 23.77
C ASN A 128 -24.59 32.90 22.77
N ILE A 129 -23.79 33.79 23.28
CA ILE A 129 -23.02 34.77 22.52
C ILE A 129 -21.57 34.36 22.60
N THR A 130 -21.06 33.79 21.52
CA THR A 130 -19.66 33.27 21.44
C THR A 130 -18.83 34.20 20.58
N ALA A 131 -17.79 34.81 21.16
CA ALA A 131 -16.84 35.64 20.45
C ALA A 131 -15.55 34.85 20.17
N ALA A 132 -15.13 34.82 18.91
CA ALA A 132 -13.94 34.14 18.41
C ALA A 132 -12.93 35.15 17.92
N THR A 133 -11.81 35.33 18.65
CA THR A 133 -10.74 36.26 18.26
C THR A 133 -9.35 35.68 18.53
N THR A 134 -8.29 36.37 18.08
CA THR A 134 -6.90 35.96 18.33
C THR A 134 -6.40 36.25 19.75
N SER A 135 -7.16 37.03 20.54
CA SER A 135 -6.81 37.38 21.91
C SER A 135 -7.82 36.81 22.90
N PRO A 136 -7.40 35.95 23.85
CA PRO A 136 -8.33 35.35 24.82
C PRO A 136 -9.05 36.37 25.69
N VAL A 137 -8.35 37.42 26.08
CA VAL A 137 -8.93 38.50 26.89
C VAL A 137 -9.92 39.32 26.08
N PHE A 138 -9.62 39.59 24.80
CA PHE A 138 -10.53 40.35 23.94
C PHE A 138 -11.76 39.53 23.56
N SER A 139 -11.67 38.23 23.35
CA SER A 139 -12.84 37.34 23.12
C SER A 139 -13.82 37.41 24.30
N ALA A 140 -13.32 37.27 25.55
CA ALA A 140 -14.17 37.33 26.73
C ALA A 140 -14.83 38.73 26.89
N ARG A 141 -14.05 39.82 26.67
CA ARG A 141 -14.62 41.19 26.73
C ARG A 141 -15.62 41.45 25.64
N LEU A 142 -15.38 40.95 24.43
CA LEU A 142 -16.27 41.11 23.28
C LEU A 142 -17.60 40.39 23.52
N ALA A 143 -17.58 39.10 23.94
CA ALA A 143 -18.80 38.36 24.26
C ALA A 143 -19.62 39.00 25.37
N ASN A 144 -18.97 39.48 26.44
CA ASN A 144 -19.63 40.15 27.54
C ASN A 144 -20.23 41.51 27.11
N ALA A 145 -19.50 42.33 26.31
CA ALA A 145 -20.02 43.60 25.81
C ALA A 145 -21.23 43.37 24.87
N PHE A 146 -21.25 42.34 24.04
CA PHE A 146 -22.43 41.99 23.25
C PHE A 146 -23.60 41.59 24.13
N ALA A 147 -23.37 40.83 25.22
CA ALA A 147 -24.40 40.47 26.18
C ALA A 147 -24.98 41.71 26.90
N ASP A 148 -24.11 42.60 27.39
CA ASP A 148 -24.50 43.81 28.07
C ASP A 148 -25.28 44.76 27.12
N GLN A 149 -24.80 44.97 25.88
CA GLN A 149 -25.50 45.82 24.88
C GLN A 149 -26.83 45.23 24.38
N TYR A 150 -26.88 43.88 24.24
CA TYR A 150 -28.17 43.19 23.95
C TYR A 150 -29.18 43.47 25.04
N LEU A 151 -28.82 43.33 26.34
CA LEU A 151 -29.69 43.63 27.46
C LEU A 151 -30.16 45.09 27.46
N ALA A 152 -29.23 46.04 27.28
CA ALA A 152 -29.53 47.47 27.20
C ALA A 152 -30.52 47.79 26.04
N THR A 153 -30.33 47.14 24.86
CA THR A 153 -31.20 47.32 23.70
C THR A 153 -32.61 46.78 23.97
N GLN A 154 -32.72 45.63 24.63
CA GLN A 154 -33.99 45.04 25.00
C GLN A 154 -34.71 45.85 26.07
N GLU A 155 -33.99 46.33 27.09
CA GLU A 155 -34.54 47.19 28.14
C GLU A 155 -35.11 48.49 27.53
N GLN A 156 -34.33 49.15 26.66
CA GLN A 156 -34.79 50.35 25.95
C GLN A 156 -36.04 50.08 25.09
N ALA A 157 -36.07 48.97 24.38
CA ALA A 157 -37.26 48.60 23.56
C ALA A 157 -38.50 48.34 24.42
N GLN A 158 -38.31 47.69 25.59
CA GLN A 158 -39.42 47.47 26.54
C GLN A 158 -39.95 48.79 27.12
N LEU A 159 -39.06 49.67 27.60
CA LEU A 159 -39.44 50.96 28.13
C LEU A 159 -40.13 51.83 27.07
N ALA A 160 -39.61 51.86 25.83
CA ALA A 160 -40.23 52.56 24.71
C ALA A 160 -41.63 52.03 24.39
N SER A 161 -41.83 50.71 24.48
CA SER A 161 -43.18 50.10 24.27
C SER A 161 -44.17 50.45 25.37
N ILE A 162 -43.72 50.53 26.63
CA ILE A 162 -44.53 50.95 27.77
C ILE A 162 -44.88 52.45 27.66
N ASP A 163 -43.90 53.30 27.34
CA ASP A 163 -44.15 54.75 27.15
C ASP A 163 -45.13 55.01 25.99
N ALA A 164 -45.03 54.29 24.89
CA ALA A 164 -45.94 54.36 23.77
C ALA A 164 -47.41 53.95 24.19
N ALA A 165 -47.51 52.83 24.94
CA ALA A 165 -48.82 52.38 25.47
C ALA A 165 -49.40 53.36 26.45
N GLN A 166 -48.62 53.97 27.35
CA GLN A 166 -49.04 54.99 28.26
C GLN A 166 -49.52 56.23 27.52
N ALA A 167 -48.80 56.70 26.48
CA ALA A 167 -49.20 57.86 25.67
C ALA A 167 -50.50 57.60 24.90
N ASP A 168 -50.71 56.37 24.41
CA ASP A 168 -51.96 56.01 23.75
C ASP A 168 -53.17 55.99 24.75
N LEU A 169 -52.92 55.39 25.90
CA LEU A 169 -53.92 55.32 26.97
C LEU A 169 -54.33 56.73 27.50
N ALA A 170 -53.36 57.61 27.65
CA ALA A 170 -53.59 58.98 28.03
C ALA A 170 -54.45 59.73 27.00
N ARG A 171 -54.23 59.47 25.70
CA ARG A 171 -55.11 60.03 24.63
C ARG A 171 -56.50 59.48 24.71
N GLN A 172 -56.72 58.21 24.99
CA GLN A 172 -57.99 57.56 25.14
C GLN A 172 -58.75 58.06 26.39
N LEU A 173 -58.04 58.26 27.50
CA LEU A 173 -58.60 58.87 28.73
C LEU A 173 -59.09 60.30 28.49
N ALA A 174 -58.29 61.10 27.76
CA ALA A 174 -58.68 62.48 27.44
C ALA A 174 -59.92 62.56 26.52
N ALA A 175 -60.10 61.55 25.66
CA ALA A 175 -61.27 61.46 24.77
C ALA A 175 -62.50 60.83 25.43
N SER A 176 -62.43 60.28 26.65
CA SER A 176 -63.48 59.56 27.35
C SER A 176 -64.38 60.52 28.16
N ALA A 177 -65.66 60.24 28.18
CA ALA A 177 -66.64 61.05 29.01
C ALA A 177 -66.34 60.82 30.51
N PRO A 178 -66.50 61.85 31.38
CA PRO A 178 -66.05 61.83 32.79
C PRO A 178 -66.67 60.74 33.69
N ASN A 179 -67.76 60.10 33.35
CA ASN A 179 -68.40 59.05 34.15
C ASN A 179 -68.70 57.78 33.39
N SER A 180 -67.94 57.47 32.39
CA SER A 180 -68.09 56.22 31.60
C SER A 180 -67.41 55.01 32.25
N ALA A 181 -68.06 53.85 32.18
CA ALA A 181 -67.44 52.60 32.65
C ALA A 181 -66.08 52.34 31.96
N ASN A 182 -65.93 52.78 30.72
CA ASN A 182 -64.64 52.70 29.97
C ASN A 182 -63.53 53.49 30.65
N ARG A 183 -63.82 54.64 31.29
CA ARG A 183 -62.78 55.43 31.96
C ARG A 183 -62.15 54.71 33.15
N LEU A 184 -62.97 54.01 33.96
CA LEU A 184 -62.41 53.18 35.06
C LEU A 184 -61.51 52.06 34.59
N THR A 185 -61.87 51.40 33.48
CA THR A 185 -61.03 50.36 32.89
C THR A 185 -59.73 50.92 32.36
N LEU A 186 -59.72 52.08 31.73
CA LEU A 186 -58.56 52.78 31.24
C LEU A 186 -57.65 53.25 32.38
N GLU A 187 -58.21 53.77 33.50
CA GLU A 187 -57.46 54.17 34.71
C GLU A 187 -56.78 52.94 35.37
N GLN A 188 -57.47 51.79 35.46
CA GLN A 188 -56.91 50.54 35.94
C GLN A 188 -55.79 50.05 35.03
N SER A 189 -55.89 50.15 33.73
CA SER A 189 -54.87 49.78 32.75
C SER A 189 -53.67 50.71 32.87
N SER A 190 -53.82 52.01 33.14
CA SER A 190 -52.74 52.94 33.39
C SER A 190 -51.94 52.57 34.64
N GLN A 191 -52.67 52.29 35.77
CA GLN A 191 -51.99 51.83 36.99
C GLN A 191 -51.17 50.54 36.79
N ARG A 192 -51.75 49.58 36.03
CA ARG A 192 -51.01 48.35 35.71
C ARG A 192 -49.72 48.60 34.86
N LEU A 193 -49.75 49.54 33.91
CA LEU A 193 -48.60 49.92 33.13
C LEU A 193 -47.51 50.59 33.98
N ASP A 194 -47.95 51.41 35.01
CA ASP A 194 -47.01 52.01 35.97
C ASP A 194 -46.33 50.96 36.86
N GLU A 195 -47.09 49.93 37.32
CA GLU A 195 -46.56 48.80 38.06
C GLU A 195 -45.59 47.98 37.19
N LEU A 196 -45.94 47.71 35.92
CA LEU A 196 -45.07 47.01 34.99
C LEU A 196 -43.77 47.78 34.67
N ARG A 197 -43.84 49.11 34.59
CA ARG A 197 -42.68 49.96 34.42
C ARG A 197 -41.70 49.83 35.60
N ALA A 198 -42.21 49.68 36.84
CA ALA A 198 -41.41 49.46 38.04
C ALA A 198 -40.72 48.08 38.09
N ILE A 199 -41.30 47.10 37.38
CA ILE A 199 -40.85 45.70 37.36
C ILE A 199 -40.07 45.38 36.04
N ALA A 200 -40.04 46.30 35.07
CA ALA A 200 -39.54 46.06 33.70
C ALA A 200 -38.10 45.54 33.66
N ASN A 201 -37.32 45.72 34.72
CA ASN A 201 -35.94 45.22 34.82
C ASN A 201 -35.79 43.73 35.25
N GLY A 202 -36.91 43.01 35.50
CA GLY A 202 -36.88 41.69 36.17
C GLY A 202 -36.77 40.46 35.25
N GLY A 203 -36.84 40.61 33.93
CA GLY A 203 -36.98 39.46 33.02
C GLY A 203 -35.75 39.06 32.22
N LEU A 204 -34.73 39.89 32.24
CA LEU A 204 -33.51 39.71 31.43
C LEU A 204 -32.30 39.58 32.36
N GLN A 205 -31.62 38.45 32.34
CA GLN A 205 -30.45 38.20 33.18
C GLN A 205 -29.31 37.55 32.41
N ILE A 206 -28.06 38.02 32.69
CA ILE A 206 -26.88 37.27 32.30
C ILE A 206 -26.77 36.06 33.22
N ILE A 207 -26.92 34.87 32.65
CA ILE A 207 -26.78 33.59 33.37
C ILE A 207 -25.30 33.32 33.65
N SER A 208 -24.48 33.56 32.65
CA SER A 208 -23.04 33.33 32.74
C SER A 208 -22.29 34.37 31.92
N ARG A 209 -21.30 35.00 32.54
CA ARG A 209 -20.34 35.83 31.82
C ARG A 209 -19.26 35.01 31.18
N ALA A 210 -18.81 35.44 30.02
CA ALA A 210 -17.67 34.82 29.33
C ALA A 210 -16.39 34.96 30.16
N GLY A 211 -15.80 33.83 30.52
CA GLY A 211 -14.49 33.76 31.12
C GLY A 211 -13.39 33.86 30.08
N VAL A 212 -12.18 34.25 30.50
CA VAL A 212 -11.00 34.23 29.60
C VAL A 212 -10.62 32.78 29.27
N PRO A 213 -10.67 32.36 28.01
CA PRO A 213 -10.34 30.99 27.64
C PRO A 213 -8.85 30.67 27.89
N GLY A 214 -8.56 29.57 28.57
CA GLY A 214 -7.20 29.13 28.91
C GLY A 214 -6.47 28.43 27.79
N ALA A 215 -7.16 28.04 26.71
CA ALA A 215 -6.59 27.34 25.57
C ALA A 215 -7.23 27.83 24.27
N PRO A 216 -6.52 27.81 23.14
CA PRO A 216 -7.09 28.13 21.84
C PRO A 216 -8.15 27.11 21.44
N SER A 217 -9.18 27.59 20.76
CA SER A 217 -10.25 26.78 20.16
C SER A 217 -9.74 26.14 18.88
N GLY A 218 -10.14 24.89 18.61
CA GLY A 218 -9.75 24.18 17.41
C GLY A 218 -9.13 22.82 17.69
N THR A 219 -8.61 22.19 16.65
CA THR A 219 -8.00 20.85 16.76
C THR A 219 -6.69 20.92 17.55
N SER A 220 -6.52 20.03 18.52
CA SER A 220 -5.28 19.96 19.29
C SER A 220 -4.11 19.45 18.41
N LEU A 221 -2.88 19.80 18.77
CA LEU A 221 -1.68 19.28 18.09
C LEU A 221 -1.71 17.73 18.03
N ARG A 222 -2.16 17.08 19.10
CA ARG A 222 -2.28 15.61 19.15
C ARG A 222 -3.23 15.08 18.07
N THR A 223 -4.40 15.68 17.94
CA THR A 223 -5.39 15.30 16.92
C THR A 223 -4.84 15.53 15.51
N THR A 224 -4.14 16.64 15.29
CA THR A 224 -3.50 16.96 14.01
C THR A 224 -2.42 15.94 13.63
N VAL A 225 -1.56 15.54 14.58
CA VAL A 225 -0.53 14.51 14.36
C VAL A 225 -1.15 13.14 14.08
N VAL A 226 -2.19 12.75 14.83
CA VAL A 226 -2.90 11.49 14.59
C VAL A 226 -3.55 11.47 13.20
N LEU A 227 -4.17 12.58 12.80
CA LEU A 227 -4.76 12.71 11.46
C LEU A 227 -3.68 12.64 10.37
N GLY A 228 -2.56 13.33 10.57
CA GLY A 228 -1.40 13.26 9.67
C GLY A 228 -0.84 11.85 9.53
N LEU A 229 -0.77 11.08 10.63
CA LEU A 229 -0.36 9.69 10.65
C LEU A 229 -1.34 8.80 9.85
N LEU A 230 -2.65 8.94 10.07
CA LEU A 230 -3.65 8.14 9.37
C LEU A 230 -3.65 8.41 7.85
N VAL A 231 -3.58 9.69 7.46
CA VAL A 231 -3.49 10.09 6.05
C VAL A 231 -2.18 9.57 5.45
N GLY A 232 -1.06 9.68 6.18
CA GLY A 232 0.24 9.16 5.75
C GLY A 232 0.25 7.66 5.54
N LEU A 233 -0.38 6.89 6.44
CA LEU A 233 -0.55 5.43 6.28
C LEU A 233 -1.42 5.07 5.08
N ALA A 234 -2.53 5.76 4.87
CA ALA A 234 -3.41 5.53 3.73
C ALA A 234 -2.71 5.82 2.39
N LEU A 235 -2.02 6.96 2.29
CA LEU A 235 -1.27 7.36 1.09
C LEU A 235 -0.09 6.42 0.82
N SER A 236 0.67 6.03 1.87
CA SER A 236 1.79 5.10 1.70
C SER A 236 1.30 3.72 1.26
N GLY A 237 0.19 3.23 1.81
CA GLY A 237 -0.44 1.97 1.40
C GLY A 237 -0.88 2.01 -0.07
N ALA A 238 -1.56 3.07 -0.50
CA ALA A 238 -1.97 3.28 -1.88
C ALA A 238 -0.76 3.35 -2.83
N LEU A 239 0.30 4.07 -2.45
CA LEU A 239 1.52 4.19 -3.25
C LEU A 239 2.26 2.86 -3.36
N VAL A 240 2.39 2.10 -2.26
CA VAL A 240 3.00 0.76 -2.28
C VAL A 240 2.19 -0.18 -3.16
N PHE A 241 0.87 -0.18 -3.04
CA PHE A 241 -0.01 -0.98 -3.89
C PHE A 241 0.14 -0.62 -5.37
N LEU A 242 0.19 0.67 -5.70
CA LEU A 242 0.40 1.13 -7.08
C LEU A 242 1.75 0.66 -7.63
N LEU A 243 2.84 0.84 -6.86
CA LEU A 243 4.18 0.42 -7.26
C LEU A 243 4.30 -1.10 -7.40
N GLU A 244 3.58 -1.89 -6.60
CA GLU A 244 3.59 -3.35 -6.70
C GLU A 244 2.73 -3.84 -7.88
N SER A 245 1.61 -3.17 -8.18
CA SER A 245 0.78 -3.47 -9.35
C SER A 245 1.48 -3.15 -10.68
N LEU A 246 2.42 -2.22 -10.68
CA LEU A 246 3.26 -1.88 -11.83
C LEU A 246 4.49 -2.79 -11.97
N ASP A 247 4.88 -3.51 -10.92
CA ASP A 247 6.01 -4.46 -10.97
C ASP A 247 5.57 -5.76 -11.66
N ARG A 248 5.91 -5.89 -12.94
CA ARG A 248 5.60 -7.06 -13.78
C ARG A 248 6.59 -8.21 -13.61
N ARG A 249 7.56 -8.09 -12.70
CA ARG A 249 8.58 -9.12 -12.50
C ARG A 249 7.99 -10.33 -11.78
N VAL A 250 8.54 -11.49 -12.11
CA VAL A 250 8.23 -12.72 -11.39
C VAL A 250 9.08 -12.76 -10.12
N ASN A 251 8.42 -12.70 -8.96
CA ASN A 251 9.09 -12.56 -7.66
C ASN A 251 9.11 -13.86 -6.83
N SER A 252 8.55 -14.96 -7.36
CA SER A 252 8.49 -16.26 -6.67
C SER A 252 8.85 -17.42 -7.58
N VAL A 253 9.28 -18.53 -6.98
CA VAL A 253 9.61 -19.79 -7.67
C VAL A 253 8.36 -20.37 -8.34
N GLU A 254 7.23 -20.39 -7.63
CA GLU A 254 5.94 -20.89 -8.10
C GLU A 254 5.39 -20.04 -9.27
N GLY A 255 5.78 -18.75 -9.32
CA GLY A 255 5.46 -17.86 -10.42
C GLY A 255 6.11 -18.31 -11.74
N PHE A 256 7.35 -18.81 -11.69
CA PHE A 256 8.02 -19.38 -12.85
C PHE A 256 7.44 -20.75 -13.21
N GLU A 257 7.20 -21.61 -12.23
CA GLU A 257 6.61 -22.94 -12.46
C GLU A 257 5.25 -22.84 -13.19
N ARG A 258 4.39 -21.94 -12.72
CA ARG A 258 3.10 -21.65 -13.38
C ARG A 258 3.27 -21.02 -14.77
N GLY A 259 4.25 -20.09 -14.90
CA GLY A 259 4.48 -19.37 -16.15
C GLY A 259 5.04 -20.25 -17.26
N TYR A 260 5.98 -21.11 -16.95
CA TYR A 260 6.58 -22.07 -17.91
C TYR A 260 5.83 -23.37 -17.99
N ARG A 261 5.00 -23.73 -16.98
CA ARG A 261 4.37 -25.06 -16.82
C ARG A 261 5.39 -26.19 -16.81
N LEU A 262 6.51 -25.97 -16.13
CA LEU A 262 7.63 -26.89 -15.99
C LEU A 262 7.97 -27.05 -14.52
N PRO A 263 8.41 -28.24 -14.06
CA PRO A 263 8.83 -28.46 -12.69
C PRO A 263 10.13 -27.70 -12.39
N VAL A 264 10.27 -27.21 -11.18
CA VAL A 264 11.53 -26.62 -10.69
C VAL A 264 12.42 -27.73 -10.19
N LEU A 265 13.55 -27.96 -10.85
CA LEU A 265 14.53 -29.01 -10.52
C LEU A 265 15.54 -28.55 -9.46
N ALA A 266 15.85 -27.25 -9.42
CA ALA A 266 16.73 -26.68 -8.41
C ALA A 266 16.47 -25.19 -8.21
N SER A 267 16.71 -24.71 -6.97
CA SER A 267 16.68 -23.30 -6.58
C SER A 267 18.06 -22.85 -6.13
N VAL A 268 18.60 -21.80 -6.76
CA VAL A 268 19.97 -21.32 -6.54
C VAL A 268 19.93 -19.98 -5.78
N PRO A 269 20.51 -19.91 -4.57
CA PRO A 269 20.52 -18.67 -3.79
C PRO A 269 21.49 -17.64 -4.36
N PRO A 270 21.31 -16.32 -4.09
CA PRO A 270 22.23 -15.27 -4.56
C PRO A 270 23.66 -15.44 -4.05
N SER A 271 23.86 -16.11 -2.93
CA SER A 271 25.18 -16.43 -2.38
C SER A 271 26.00 -17.33 -3.29
N ALA A 272 25.36 -18.16 -4.11
CA ALA A 272 26.04 -19.02 -5.06
C ALA A 272 26.73 -18.24 -6.20
N PHE A 273 26.38 -16.97 -6.41
CA PHE A 273 27.00 -16.09 -7.42
C PHE A 273 28.05 -15.15 -6.84
N LYS A 274 28.32 -15.20 -5.51
CA LYS A 274 29.32 -14.36 -4.86
C LYS A 274 30.67 -15.06 -4.93
N GLY A 275 31.64 -14.45 -5.60
CA GLY A 275 33.02 -14.89 -5.77
C GLY A 275 33.48 -14.61 -7.18
N ASP A 276 34.58 -13.83 -7.33
CA ASP A 276 35.13 -13.48 -8.63
C ASP A 276 35.91 -14.63 -9.29
N ARG A 277 36.30 -15.64 -8.51
CA ARG A 277 37.03 -16.81 -9.01
C ARG A 277 36.28 -18.10 -8.70
N MET A 278 36.33 -19.03 -9.66
CA MET A 278 35.70 -20.35 -9.57
C MET A 278 36.17 -21.21 -8.39
N ASP A 279 37.41 -21.02 -7.90
CA ASP A 279 37.98 -21.80 -6.79
C ASP A 279 37.32 -21.52 -5.43
N ASP A 280 36.76 -20.31 -5.21
CA ASP A 280 36.13 -19.92 -3.95
C ASP A 280 34.66 -20.39 -3.79
N ARG A 281 34.11 -21.05 -4.81
CA ARG A 281 32.67 -21.41 -4.86
C ARG A 281 32.31 -22.81 -4.35
N SER A 282 33.16 -23.44 -3.56
CA SER A 282 32.94 -24.83 -3.10
C SER A 282 31.64 -25.02 -2.30
N HIS A 283 31.20 -24.01 -1.55
CA HIS A 283 29.93 -24.05 -0.78
C HIS A 283 28.66 -23.81 -1.61
N SER A 284 28.82 -23.43 -2.87
CA SER A 284 27.67 -23.07 -3.74
C SER A 284 27.21 -24.21 -4.65
N LEU A 285 27.85 -25.38 -4.62
CA LEU A 285 27.56 -26.50 -5.54
C LEU A 285 26.38 -27.36 -5.12
N GLU A 286 25.86 -27.23 -3.89
CA GLU A 286 24.76 -28.09 -3.42
C GLU A 286 23.48 -27.99 -4.27
N PRO A 287 23.01 -26.83 -4.70
CA PRO A 287 21.88 -26.73 -5.62
C PRO A 287 22.12 -27.49 -6.95
N TYR A 288 23.37 -27.49 -7.45
CA TYR A 288 23.72 -28.17 -8.70
C TYR A 288 23.90 -29.68 -8.52
N ARG A 289 24.26 -30.15 -7.32
CA ARG A 289 24.22 -31.59 -6.98
C ARG A 289 22.77 -32.10 -6.95
N ILE A 290 21.86 -31.32 -6.39
CA ILE A 290 20.41 -31.62 -6.42
C ILE A 290 19.93 -31.65 -7.86
N LEU A 291 20.27 -30.63 -8.67
CA LEU A 291 19.93 -30.56 -10.09
C LEU A 291 20.45 -31.79 -10.85
N ARG A 292 21.73 -32.17 -10.64
CA ARG A 292 22.29 -33.37 -11.26
C ARG A 292 21.50 -34.63 -10.88
N SER A 293 21.20 -34.82 -9.58
CA SER A 293 20.40 -35.99 -9.15
C SER A 293 19.03 -36.04 -9.78
N ALA A 294 18.37 -34.87 -9.96
CA ALA A 294 17.09 -34.78 -10.65
C ALA A 294 17.22 -35.13 -12.15
N LEU A 295 18.29 -34.65 -12.80
CA LEU A 295 18.59 -35.00 -14.19
C LEU A 295 18.96 -36.48 -14.36
N ASP A 296 19.72 -37.08 -13.45
CA ASP A 296 20.03 -38.52 -13.45
C ASP A 296 18.78 -39.37 -13.34
N PHE A 297 17.79 -38.95 -12.53
CA PHE A 297 16.48 -39.61 -12.46
C PHE A 297 15.70 -39.51 -13.78
N ILE A 298 15.70 -38.33 -14.42
CA ILE A 298 15.04 -38.14 -15.72
C ILE A 298 15.73 -38.93 -16.81
N ALA A 299 17.06 -39.10 -16.72
CA ALA A 299 17.89 -39.86 -17.68
C ALA A 299 17.50 -41.35 -17.77
N VAL A 300 16.85 -41.92 -16.75
CA VAL A 300 16.33 -43.30 -16.77
C VAL A 300 15.28 -43.50 -17.88
N THR A 301 14.48 -42.46 -18.16
CA THR A 301 13.37 -42.54 -19.12
C THR A 301 13.61 -41.71 -20.38
N ARG A 302 14.61 -40.88 -20.43
CA ARG A 302 14.87 -39.94 -21.52
C ARG A 302 16.35 -39.77 -21.76
N GLN A 303 16.76 -39.74 -23.02
CA GLN A 303 18.15 -39.49 -23.38
C GLN A 303 18.56 -38.06 -22.97
N LEU A 304 19.66 -37.91 -22.21
CA LEU A 304 20.18 -36.65 -21.69
C LEU A 304 21.67 -36.46 -21.94
N ASP A 305 22.23 -37.10 -22.96
CA ASP A 305 23.67 -37.01 -23.25
C ASP A 305 24.05 -35.59 -23.70
N THR A 306 23.10 -34.87 -24.33
CA THR A 306 23.29 -33.49 -24.76
C THR A 306 22.19 -32.61 -24.17
N LEU A 307 22.56 -31.71 -23.24
CA LEU A 307 21.66 -30.83 -22.51
C LEU A 307 21.87 -29.36 -22.89
N LEU A 308 20.88 -28.73 -23.48
CA LEU A 308 20.88 -27.30 -23.79
C LEU A 308 20.42 -26.48 -22.57
N ILE A 309 21.21 -25.52 -22.12
CA ILE A 309 20.84 -24.59 -21.07
C ILE A 309 20.59 -23.21 -21.68
N THR A 310 19.38 -22.71 -21.55
CA THR A 310 18.97 -21.39 -22.04
C THR A 310 18.13 -20.65 -21.00
N SER A 311 17.70 -19.44 -21.33
CA SER A 311 16.90 -18.58 -20.42
C SER A 311 15.96 -17.69 -21.23
N ALA A 312 14.99 -17.02 -20.55
CA ALA A 312 14.13 -16.07 -21.26
C ALA A 312 14.90 -14.86 -21.75
N VAL A 313 15.80 -14.31 -20.90
CA VAL A 313 16.58 -13.10 -21.19
C VAL A 313 18.03 -13.26 -20.72
N ALA A 314 18.86 -12.30 -21.09
CA ALA A 314 20.26 -12.26 -20.63
C ALA A 314 20.36 -12.06 -19.10
N SER A 315 21.49 -12.42 -18.51
CA SER A 315 21.82 -12.23 -17.08
C SER A 315 20.94 -12.99 -16.08
N GLU A 316 20.29 -14.07 -16.49
CA GLU A 316 19.55 -15.00 -15.61
C GLU A 316 20.47 -16.03 -14.93
N GLY A 317 21.75 -16.12 -15.32
CA GLY A 317 22.72 -17.03 -14.74
C GLY A 317 22.96 -18.32 -15.53
N LYS A 318 22.61 -18.35 -16.85
CA LYS A 318 22.80 -19.51 -17.75
C LYS A 318 24.19 -20.09 -17.68
N SER A 319 25.21 -19.26 -18.02
CA SER A 319 26.60 -19.70 -18.12
C SER A 319 27.15 -20.20 -16.78
N THR A 320 26.77 -19.54 -15.69
CA THR A 320 27.12 -20.02 -14.34
C THR A 320 26.45 -21.37 -14.04
N ALA A 321 25.16 -21.52 -14.41
CA ALA A 321 24.46 -22.78 -14.22
C ALA A 321 25.06 -23.92 -15.08
N SER A 322 25.47 -23.62 -16.30
CA SER A 322 26.10 -24.58 -17.21
C SER A 322 27.45 -25.09 -16.62
N ILE A 323 28.25 -24.17 -16.13
CA ILE A 323 29.57 -24.50 -15.57
C ILE A 323 29.44 -25.24 -14.23
N ASP A 324 28.60 -24.74 -13.29
CA ASP A 324 28.47 -25.34 -11.97
C ASP A 324 27.75 -26.71 -12.01
N LEU A 325 26.80 -26.92 -12.95
CA LEU A 325 26.23 -28.23 -13.22
C LEU A 325 27.32 -29.17 -13.75
N ALA A 326 28.14 -28.73 -14.71
CA ALA A 326 29.25 -29.54 -15.23
C ALA A 326 30.24 -29.93 -14.12
N ARG A 327 30.58 -29.01 -13.21
CA ARG A 327 31.39 -29.32 -12.03
C ARG A 327 30.74 -30.39 -11.15
N ALA A 328 29.42 -30.30 -10.91
CA ALA A 328 28.69 -31.29 -10.12
C ALA A 328 28.66 -32.67 -10.81
N VAL A 329 28.59 -32.71 -12.15
CA VAL A 329 28.66 -33.94 -12.96
C VAL A 329 30.08 -34.54 -12.91
N ALA A 330 31.09 -33.69 -13.09
CA ALA A 330 32.49 -34.13 -13.05
C ALA A 330 32.89 -34.66 -11.66
N LEU A 331 32.47 -34.00 -10.58
CA LEU A 331 32.68 -34.47 -9.20
C LEU A 331 32.04 -35.83 -8.92
N ALA A 332 31.02 -36.20 -9.67
CA ALA A 332 30.38 -37.52 -9.60
C ALA A 332 31.12 -38.59 -10.46
N GLY A 333 32.21 -38.24 -11.11
CA GLY A 333 33.04 -39.16 -11.87
C GLY A 333 32.68 -39.30 -13.36
N ARG A 334 31.62 -38.63 -13.87
CA ARG A 334 31.25 -38.65 -15.29
C ARG A 334 32.11 -37.68 -16.10
N ARG A 335 32.42 -38.08 -17.37
CA ARG A 335 33.02 -37.14 -18.33
C ARG A 335 31.97 -36.11 -18.77
N VAL A 336 32.37 -34.85 -18.84
CA VAL A 336 31.48 -33.74 -19.22
C VAL A 336 32.23 -32.70 -20.04
N VAL A 337 31.62 -32.25 -21.09
CA VAL A 337 32.08 -31.14 -21.92
C VAL A 337 31.06 -30.01 -21.86
N VAL A 338 31.52 -28.80 -21.52
CA VAL A 338 30.67 -27.60 -21.61
C VAL A 338 31.03 -26.86 -22.90
N VAL A 339 30.00 -26.63 -23.73
CA VAL A 339 30.14 -25.97 -25.03
C VAL A 339 29.47 -24.61 -24.98
N GLU A 340 30.22 -23.54 -25.25
CA GLU A 340 29.67 -22.19 -25.31
C GLU A 340 29.15 -21.88 -26.70
N LEU A 341 27.81 -21.85 -26.87
CA LEU A 341 27.12 -21.48 -28.11
C LEU A 341 26.38 -20.13 -28.02
N ASP A 342 26.58 -19.37 -26.93
CA ASP A 342 26.22 -17.95 -26.89
C ASP A 342 27.27 -17.13 -27.64
N LEU A 343 27.26 -17.22 -28.96
CA LEU A 343 28.24 -16.56 -29.84
C LEU A 343 28.04 -15.04 -29.94
N ARG A 344 27.00 -14.49 -29.29
CA ARG A 344 26.77 -13.04 -29.21
C ARG A 344 27.36 -12.41 -27.96
N GLN A 345 27.27 -13.10 -26.84
CA GLN A 345 27.76 -12.62 -25.56
C GLN A 345 28.47 -13.74 -24.81
N PRO A 346 29.60 -14.24 -25.34
CA PRO A 346 30.35 -15.31 -24.71
C PRO A 346 30.92 -14.82 -23.38
N SER A 347 30.95 -15.71 -22.40
CA SER A 347 31.37 -15.41 -21.04
C SER A 347 32.52 -16.27 -20.53
N PHE A 348 32.80 -17.44 -21.17
CA PHE A 348 33.78 -18.39 -20.66
C PHE A 348 35.23 -17.85 -20.71
N SER A 349 35.56 -17.10 -21.76
CA SER A 349 36.89 -16.47 -21.86
C SER A 349 37.16 -15.51 -20.69
N HIS A 350 36.12 -14.81 -20.23
CA HIS A 350 36.24 -13.93 -19.07
C HIS A 350 36.30 -14.72 -17.74
N HIS A 351 35.46 -15.74 -17.58
CA HIS A 351 35.41 -16.55 -16.35
C HIS A 351 36.67 -17.35 -16.09
N PHE A 352 37.35 -17.80 -17.14
CA PHE A 352 38.54 -18.69 -17.05
C PHE A 352 39.82 -18.03 -17.57
N ALA A 353 39.81 -16.75 -17.91
CA ALA A 353 40.96 -16.02 -18.47
C ALA A 353 41.55 -16.70 -19.73
N LEU A 354 40.69 -17.19 -20.63
CA LEU A 354 41.06 -17.87 -21.86
C LEU A 354 41.28 -16.90 -23.02
N ASP A 355 42.03 -17.35 -24.06
CA ASP A 355 42.17 -16.59 -25.31
C ASP A 355 40.78 -16.50 -26.01
N PRO A 356 40.19 -15.32 -26.15
CA PRO A 356 38.85 -15.17 -26.73
C PRO A 356 38.80 -15.47 -28.25
N ARG A 357 39.93 -15.67 -28.91
CA ARG A 357 40.01 -15.97 -30.33
C ARG A 357 39.94 -17.45 -30.66
N ARG A 358 40.22 -18.33 -29.68
CA ARG A 358 40.29 -19.78 -29.86
C ARG A 358 39.05 -20.45 -29.27
N GLY A 359 38.35 -21.24 -30.07
CA GLY A 359 37.15 -21.93 -29.59
C GLY A 359 36.39 -22.61 -30.73
N ILE A 360 35.10 -22.91 -30.46
CA ILE A 360 34.23 -23.65 -31.40
C ILE A 360 34.13 -23.00 -32.79
N THR A 361 34.13 -21.68 -32.88
CA THR A 361 34.05 -20.96 -34.15
C THR A 361 35.28 -21.25 -35.04
N THR A 362 36.46 -21.41 -34.46
CA THR A 362 37.66 -21.74 -35.21
C THR A 362 37.68 -23.21 -35.68
N VAL A 363 37.05 -24.12 -34.94
CA VAL A 363 36.83 -25.52 -35.38
C VAL A 363 35.84 -25.57 -36.53
N LEU A 364 34.69 -24.93 -36.38
CA LEU A 364 33.61 -24.93 -37.38
C LEU A 364 34.03 -24.28 -38.72
N THR A 365 35.01 -23.37 -38.68
CA THR A 365 35.59 -22.73 -39.88
C THR A 365 36.83 -23.44 -40.42
N GLY A 366 37.26 -24.57 -39.81
CA GLY A 366 38.41 -25.36 -40.24
C GLY A 366 39.76 -24.69 -39.96
N GLN A 367 39.83 -23.75 -39.04
CA GLN A 367 41.05 -23.02 -38.66
C GLN A 367 41.84 -23.68 -37.52
N ALA A 368 41.21 -24.59 -36.77
CA ALA A 368 41.83 -25.34 -35.68
C ALA A 368 41.18 -26.72 -35.54
N ASP A 369 41.95 -27.69 -35.06
CA ASP A 369 41.42 -28.99 -34.67
C ASP A 369 40.73 -28.92 -33.31
N LEU A 370 39.74 -29.81 -33.06
CA LEU A 370 38.97 -29.85 -31.81
C LEU A 370 39.91 -30.02 -30.59
N GLY A 371 40.92 -30.87 -30.68
CA GLY A 371 41.89 -31.12 -29.61
C GLY A 371 42.70 -29.89 -29.18
N ASP A 372 42.90 -28.93 -30.08
CA ASP A 372 43.65 -27.69 -29.79
C ASP A 372 42.85 -26.65 -29.00
N VAL A 373 41.52 -26.75 -29.02
CA VAL A 373 40.60 -25.77 -28.42
C VAL A 373 39.73 -26.32 -27.28
N LEU A 374 39.77 -27.65 -27.09
CA LEU A 374 39.12 -28.31 -25.96
C LEU A 374 40.03 -28.19 -24.73
N LEU A 375 39.63 -27.40 -23.77
CA LEU A 375 40.43 -27.00 -22.63
C LEU A 375 40.01 -27.72 -21.35
N GLN A 376 40.97 -27.98 -20.46
CA GLN A 376 40.76 -28.51 -19.11
C GLN A 376 41.11 -27.41 -18.08
N PRO A 377 40.22 -26.47 -17.81
CA PRO A 377 40.55 -25.27 -17.04
C PRO A 377 40.69 -25.54 -15.54
N LEU A 378 40.23 -26.69 -15.04
CA LEU A 378 40.28 -27.09 -13.63
C LEU A 378 41.11 -28.35 -13.46
N PRO A 379 42.41 -28.26 -13.09
CA PRO A 379 43.29 -29.43 -12.94
C PRO A 379 42.80 -30.50 -11.96
N GLN A 380 42.02 -30.10 -10.96
CA GLN A 380 41.38 -30.98 -9.98
C GLN A 380 40.16 -31.76 -10.53
N LEU A 381 39.68 -31.41 -11.72
CA LEU A 381 38.56 -32.06 -12.41
C LEU A 381 38.96 -32.47 -13.85
N PRO A 382 39.84 -33.50 -14.02
CA PRO A 382 40.36 -33.85 -15.33
C PRO A 382 39.31 -34.39 -16.31
N ASN A 383 38.16 -34.77 -15.82
CA ASN A 383 36.99 -35.22 -16.60
C ASN A 383 36.04 -34.09 -17.00
N LEU A 384 36.36 -32.83 -16.68
CA LEU A 384 35.65 -31.63 -17.13
C LEU A 384 36.46 -30.94 -18.24
N SER A 385 35.86 -30.82 -19.42
CA SER A 385 36.42 -30.06 -20.52
C SER A 385 35.51 -28.86 -20.87
N LEU A 386 36.14 -27.78 -21.36
CA LEU A 386 35.44 -26.60 -21.88
C LEU A 386 35.75 -26.38 -23.35
N LEU A 387 34.74 -26.07 -24.13
CA LEU A 387 34.88 -25.61 -25.50
C LEU A 387 34.31 -24.18 -25.58
N PRO A 388 35.14 -23.13 -25.47
CA PRO A 388 34.68 -21.74 -25.50
C PRO A 388 34.21 -21.33 -26.90
N ALA A 389 33.50 -20.20 -26.99
CA ALA A 389 32.95 -19.68 -28.25
C ALA A 389 34.06 -19.41 -29.31
N GLY A 390 35.18 -18.82 -28.93
CA GLY A 390 36.20 -18.35 -29.84
C GLY A 390 35.86 -17.01 -30.49
N ALA A 391 36.49 -16.73 -31.65
CA ALA A 391 36.26 -15.48 -32.37
C ALA A 391 34.78 -15.29 -32.77
N LEU A 392 34.25 -14.10 -32.52
CA LEU A 392 32.83 -13.83 -32.78
C LEU A 392 32.56 -13.83 -34.30
N PRO A 393 31.67 -14.70 -34.81
CA PRO A 393 31.34 -14.74 -36.22
C PRO A 393 30.41 -13.56 -36.60
N PRO A 394 30.47 -13.07 -37.85
CA PRO A 394 29.53 -12.03 -38.31
C PRO A 394 28.09 -12.54 -38.37
N ASN A 395 27.87 -13.84 -38.60
CA ASN A 395 26.55 -14.47 -38.78
C ASN A 395 26.35 -15.62 -37.78
N PRO A 396 26.14 -15.36 -36.47
CA PRO A 396 26.02 -16.41 -35.46
C PRO A 396 24.91 -17.43 -35.76
N SER A 397 23.71 -16.96 -36.18
CA SER A 397 22.57 -17.83 -36.45
C SER A 397 22.83 -18.82 -37.60
N GLU A 398 23.51 -18.38 -38.66
CA GLU A 398 23.87 -19.23 -39.80
C GLU A 398 24.88 -20.31 -39.39
N LEU A 399 25.89 -19.91 -38.61
CA LEU A 399 26.86 -20.86 -38.10
C LEU A 399 26.23 -21.91 -37.19
N LEU A 400 25.32 -21.48 -36.27
CA LEU A 400 24.61 -22.41 -35.38
C LEU A 400 23.65 -23.35 -36.11
N SER A 401 23.15 -22.97 -37.29
CA SER A 401 22.27 -23.80 -38.12
C SER A 401 23.05 -24.78 -39.03
N SER A 402 24.37 -24.68 -39.07
CA SER A 402 25.19 -25.51 -39.94
C SER A 402 25.16 -26.99 -39.50
N PRO A 403 25.18 -27.96 -40.44
CA PRO A 403 25.30 -29.38 -40.12
C PRO A 403 26.55 -29.72 -39.33
N ALA A 404 27.61 -28.90 -39.43
CA ALA A 404 28.86 -29.08 -38.70
C ALA A 404 28.68 -28.97 -37.18
N VAL A 405 27.76 -28.11 -36.69
CA VAL A 405 27.41 -28.02 -35.26
C VAL A 405 26.77 -29.31 -34.78
N SER A 406 25.81 -29.85 -35.53
CA SER A 406 25.15 -31.12 -35.17
C SER A 406 26.15 -32.28 -35.15
N ALA A 407 27.03 -32.36 -36.13
CA ALA A 407 28.07 -33.40 -36.21
C ALA A 407 29.06 -33.28 -35.02
N LEU A 408 29.54 -32.08 -34.71
CA LEU A 408 30.45 -31.83 -33.60
C LEU A 408 29.80 -32.17 -32.24
N LEU A 409 28.51 -31.80 -32.00
CA LEU A 409 27.81 -32.12 -30.76
C LEU A 409 27.63 -33.64 -30.61
N ALA A 410 27.29 -34.35 -31.70
CA ALA A 410 27.15 -35.79 -31.69
C ALA A 410 28.49 -36.51 -31.43
N ASP A 411 29.60 -36.02 -31.99
CA ASP A 411 30.96 -36.53 -31.76
C ASP A 411 31.40 -36.32 -30.30
N LEU A 412 31.14 -35.14 -29.72
CA LEU A 412 31.43 -34.85 -28.31
C LEU A 412 30.58 -35.69 -27.33
N ALA A 413 29.36 -36.07 -27.69
CA ALA A 413 28.46 -36.89 -26.88
C ALA A 413 28.75 -38.40 -27.00
N SER A 414 29.76 -38.80 -27.80
CA SER A 414 30.24 -40.18 -27.87
C SER A 414 30.89 -40.60 -26.56
N ASP A 415 31.07 -41.92 -26.34
CA ASP A 415 31.82 -42.50 -25.22
C ASP A 415 31.34 -42.10 -23.81
N ASP A 416 30.05 -42.09 -23.56
CA ASP A 416 29.43 -41.78 -22.24
C ASP A 416 29.81 -40.38 -21.70
N THR A 417 30.01 -39.43 -22.60
CA THR A 417 30.31 -38.04 -22.26
C THR A 417 29.02 -37.19 -22.25
N MET A 418 28.76 -36.52 -21.16
CA MET A 418 27.65 -35.53 -21.10
C MET A 418 28.09 -34.22 -21.74
N VAL A 419 27.33 -33.73 -22.71
CA VAL A 419 27.55 -32.43 -23.33
C VAL A 419 26.54 -31.41 -22.77
N ILE A 420 27.06 -30.36 -22.12
CA ILE A 420 26.23 -29.25 -21.61
C ILE A 420 26.48 -28.05 -22.51
N ILE A 421 25.40 -27.52 -23.10
CA ILE A 421 25.46 -26.41 -24.04
C ILE A 421 24.98 -25.14 -23.36
N ASP A 422 25.87 -24.15 -23.21
CA ASP A 422 25.49 -22.79 -22.83
C ASP A 422 24.98 -22.02 -24.05
N ALA A 423 23.67 -21.83 -24.14
CA ALA A 423 23.00 -21.24 -25.29
C ALA A 423 22.58 -19.77 -25.05
N PRO A 424 22.40 -18.98 -26.12
CA PRO A 424 21.85 -17.62 -25.99
C PRO A 424 20.42 -17.65 -25.41
N PRO A 425 19.91 -16.50 -24.92
CA PRO A 425 18.56 -16.42 -24.39
C PRO A 425 17.50 -16.54 -25.52
N LEU A 426 16.28 -17.00 -25.17
CA LEU A 426 15.17 -17.19 -26.08
C LEU A 426 14.61 -15.86 -26.63
N ASN A 427 14.70 -14.79 -25.86
CA ASN A 427 14.30 -13.45 -26.26
C ASN A 427 15.55 -12.52 -26.26
N PRO A 428 15.74 -11.61 -27.19
CA PRO A 428 14.92 -11.34 -28.40
C PRO A 428 15.48 -12.06 -29.67
N VAL A 429 16.49 -12.96 -29.55
CA VAL A 429 17.22 -13.48 -30.72
C VAL A 429 16.76 -14.90 -31.11
N ALA A 430 16.89 -15.20 -32.43
CA ALA A 430 16.49 -16.50 -32.97
C ALA A 430 17.50 -17.62 -32.73
N ASP A 431 18.73 -17.30 -32.29
CA ASP A 431 19.87 -18.23 -32.19
C ASP A 431 19.55 -19.46 -31.31
N ALA A 432 18.89 -19.22 -30.15
CA ALA A 432 18.46 -20.31 -29.29
C ALA A 432 17.39 -21.21 -29.96
N GLN A 433 16.53 -20.63 -30.82
CA GLN A 433 15.49 -21.38 -31.53
C GLN A 433 16.10 -22.30 -32.59
N VAL A 434 17.20 -21.91 -33.20
CA VAL A 434 17.98 -22.75 -34.12
C VAL A 434 18.50 -23.99 -33.38
N LEU A 435 19.06 -23.79 -32.17
CA LEU A 435 19.56 -24.88 -31.34
C LEU A 435 18.44 -25.80 -30.83
N LEU A 436 17.25 -25.29 -30.53
CA LEU A 436 16.08 -26.10 -30.15
C LEU A 436 15.60 -27.07 -31.26
N ASN A 437 15.99 -26.81 -32.50
CA ASN A 437 15.68 -27.68 -33.65
C ASN A 437 16.84 -28.62 -34.02
N ASN A 438 17.95 -28.54 -33.32
CA ASN A 438 19.12 -29.36 -33.63
C ASN A 438 18.92 -30.82 -33.16
N PRO A 439 18.98 -31.83 -34.03
CA PRO A 439 18.72 -33.22 -33.69
C PRO A 439 19.73 -33.84 -32.74
N ALA A 440 20.93 -33.26 -32.62
CA ALA A 440 21.95 -33.72 -31.68
C ALA A 440 21.72 -33.24 -30.25
N ILE A 441 20.68 -32.44 -30.00
CA ILE A 441 20.31 -31.93 -28.67
C ILE A 441 19.14 -32.74 -28.14
N HIS A 442 19.36 -33.45 -27.03
CA HIS A 442 18.40 -34.41 -26.50
C HIS A 442 17.43 -33.80 -25.49
N ALA A 443 17.86 -32.77 -24.75
CA ALA A 443 17.03 -32.10 -23.73
C ALA A 443 17.38 -30.62 -23.60
N ALA A 444 16.43 -29.84 -23.05
CA ALA A 444 16.64 -28.44 -22.70
C ALA A 444 16.31 -28.19 -21.23
N LEU A 445 17.04 -27.26 -20.61
CA LEU A 445 16.85 -26.77 -19.25
C LEU A 445 16.73 -25.25 -19.29
N ILE A 446 15.72 -24.72 -18.61
CA ILE A 446 15.48 -23.27 -18.58
C ILE A 446 15.99 -22.70 -17.27
N VAL A 447 16.84 -21.68 -17.37
CA VAL A 447 17.28 -20.88 -16.22
C VAL A 447 16.40 -19.62 -16.14
N ALA A 448 15.88 -19.33 -14.95
CA ALA A 448 15.05 -18.15 -14.69
C ALA A 448 15.51 -17.45 -13.42
N ARG A 449 15.43 -16.11 -13.36
CA ARG A 449 15.93 -15.34 -12.23
C ARG A 449 14.82 -14.55 -11.54
N VAL A 450 14.67 -14.78 -10.22
CA VAL A 450 13.70 -14.06 -9.37
C VAL A 450 14.00 -12.56 -9.37
N ALA A 451 12.92 -11.76 -9.44
CA ALA A 451 12.96 -10.28 -9.46
C ALA A 451 13.75 -9.67 -10.62
N HIS A 452 14.05 -10.45 -11.68
CA HIS A 452 14.72 -10.00 -12.90
C HIS A 452 13.82 -10.12 -14.11
N THR A 453 13.25 -11.31 -14.34
CA THR A 453 12.43 -11.64 -15.51
C THR A 453 10.98 -11.20 -15.32
N THR A 454 10.39 -10.59 -16.34
CA THR A 454 8.99 -10.18 -16.31
C THR A 454 8.06 -11.30 -16.77
N ARG A 455 6.79 -11.23 -16.35
CA ARG A 455 5.74 -12.19 -16.77
C ARG A 455 5.60 -12.26 -18.30
N ASP A 456 5.68 -11.11 -18.97
CA ASP A 456 5.59 -11.02 -20.44
C ASP A 456 6.79 -11.71 -21.13
N GLN A 457 7.99 -11.64 -20.52
CA GLN A 457 9.19 -12.34 -21.04
C GLN A 457 9.07 -13.84 -20.86
N VAL A 458 8.55 -14.30 -19.72
CA VAL A 458 8.26 -15.72 -19.47
C VAL A 458 7.24 -16.25 -20.47
N GLN A 459 6.15 -15.52 -20.70
CA GLN A 459 5.11 -15.92 -21.66
C GLN A 459 5.65 -16.02 -23.08
N ARG A 460 6.46 -15.04 -23.51
CA ARG A 460 7.10 -15.09 -24.85
C ARG A 460 8.06 -16.25 -24.96
N ALA A 461 8.92 -16.50 -23.94
CA ALA A 461 9.81 -17.65 -23.92
C ALA A 461 9.03 -18.97 -23.97
N ARG A 462 7.94 -19.08 -23.21
CA ARG A 462 7.04 -20.25 -23.25
C ARG A 462 6.44 -20.45 -24.64
N ALA A 463 5.93 -19.40 -25.28
CA ALA A 463 5.35 -19.47 -26.62
C ALA A 463 6.40 -19.90 -27.69
N ILE A 464 7.68 -19.56 -27.47
CA ILE A 464 8.77 -20.07 -28.33
C ILE A 464 8.95 -21.56 -28.09
N LEU A 465 9.10 -21.99 -26.83
CA LEU A 465 9.28 -23.41 -26.49
C LEU A 465 8.15 -24.30 -27.00
N ASP A 466 6.89 -23.83 -26.93
CA ASP A 466 5.72 -24.56 -27.40
C ASP A 466 5.70 -24.81 -28.92
N ARG A 467 6.48 -24.05 -29.70
CA ARG A 467 6.60 -24.20 -31.17
C ARG A 467 7.67 -25.21 -31.59
N HIS A 468 8.54 -25.60 -30.65
CA HIS A 468 9.65 -26.52 -30.93
C HIS A 468 9.38 -27.89 -30.35
N MET A 469 9.89 -28.94 -31.00
CA MET A 469 9.69 -30.32 -30.57
C MET A 469 10.50 -30.66 -29.31
N LEU A 470 11.64 -30.00 -29.10
CA LEU A 470 12.47 -30.19 -27.91
C LEU A 470 11.80 -29.54 -26.69
N GLN A 471 11.15 -30.36 -25.88
CA GLN A 471 10.50 -29.90 -24.65
C GLN A 471 11.50 -29.84 -23.51
N PRO A 472 11.57 -28.72 -22.77
CA PRO A 472 12.45 -28.60 -21.61
C PRO A 472 12.07 -29.61 -20.52
N VAL A 473 13.10 -30.13 -19.83
CA VAL A 473 12.94 -31.10 -18.73
C VAL A 473 12.57 -30.43 -17.40
N GLY A 474 12.85 -29.14 -17.25
CA GLY A 474 12.53 -28.38 -16.05
C GLY A 474 13.17 -27.00 -15.98
N LEU A 475 13.08 -26.43 -14.80
CA LEU A 475 13.57 -25.07 -14.48
C LEU A 475 14.68 -25.14 -13.44
N VAL A 476 15.64 -24.22 -13.58
CA VAL A 476 16.55 -23.79 -12.50
C VAL A 476 16.23 -22.35 -12.16
N VAL A 477 15.78 -22.09 -10.93
CA VAL A 477 15.42 -20.75 -10.49
C VAL A 477 16.56 -20.15 -9.68
N THR A 478 17.13 -19.05 -10.19
CA THR A 478 18.27 -18.36 -9.57
C THR A 478 17.83 -17.11 -8.80
N GLY A 479 18.66 -16.67 -7.83
CA GLY A 479 18.36 -15.49 -7.04
C GLY A 479 17.32 -15.71 -5.94
N VAL A 480 17.03 -16.96 -5.59
CA VAL A 480 16.06 -17.32 -4.54
C VAL A 480 16.69 -17.02 -3.17
N ARG A 481 16.09 -16.06 -2.43
CA ARG A 481 16.52 -15.75 -1.06
C ARG A 481 15.94 -16.80 -0.12
N SER A 482 16.81 -17.48 0.63
CA SER A 482 16.38 -18.36 1.73
C SER A 482 15.71 -17.52 2.82
N THR A 483 14.40 -17.56 2.90
CA THR A 483 13.64 -16.96 4.00
C THR A 483 13.57 -17.97 5.13
N GLY A 484 14.51 -17.93 6.06
CA GLY A 484 14.41 -18.55 7.38
C GLY A 484 14.59 -20.07 7.42
N ARG A 485 14.92 -20.52 8.53
CA ARG A 485 15.22 -21.76 9.27
C ARG A 485 14.81 -23.15 8.70
N ASN A 486 14.08 -23.23 7.58
CA ASN A 486 13.66 -24.46 6.90
C ASN A 486 13.90 -24.39 5.38
N GLY A 487 15.10 -23.93 4.96
CA GLY A 487 15.44 -23.70 3.55
C GLY A 487 15.66 -24.95 2.69
N TYR A 488 15.22 -26.11 3.11
CA TYR A 488 15.23 -27.35 2.33
C TYR A 488 13.95 -28.13 2.60
N GLU A 489 12.80 -27.62 2.14
CA GLU A 489 11.73 -28.56 1.76
C GLU A 489 12.18 -29.21 0.42
N VAL A 490 12.80 -30.37 0.55
CA VAL A 490 13.03 -31.29 -0.54
C VAL A 490 11.65 -31.66 -1.10
N TYR A 491 11.33 -31.18 -2.30
CA TYR A 491 10.28 -31.78 -3.10
C TYR A 491 10.77 -33.17 -3.49
N GLY A 492 10.48 -34.16 -2.61
CA GLY A 492 10.42 -35.54 -3.04
C GLY A 492 9.25 -35.71 -4.01
N PRO A 493 9.34 -36.63 -4.98
CA PRO A 493 8.22 -36.89 -5.88
C PRO A 493 6.99 -37.23 -5.07
N THR A 494 5.89 -36.53 -5.34
CA THR A 494 4.57 -36.84 -4.79
C THR A 494 4.23 -38.27 -5.24
N GLU A 495 4.28 -39.23 -4.34
CA GLU A 495 3.78 -40.57 -4.60
C GLU A 495 2.33 -40.46 -5.07
N PRO A 496 1.94 -41.09 -6.18
CA PRO A 496 0.53 -41.20 -6.55
C PRO A 496 -0.17 -41.99 -5.45
N ALA A 497 -1.20 -41.40 -4.83
CA ALA A 497 -2.02 -42.05 -3.84
C ALA A 497 -2.66 -43.32 -4.43
N LEU A 498 -2.06 -44.47 -4.16
CA LEU A 498 -2.67 -45.76 -4.34
C LEU A 498 -3.75 -45.90 -3.26
N HIS A 499 -4.97 -45.58 -3.61
CA HIS A 499 -6.14 -46.04 -2.88
C HIS A 499 -6.28 -47.56 -3.10
N GLY A 500 -5.70 -48.31 -2.16
CA GLY A 500 -5.98 -49.74 -1.98
C GLY A 500 -6.76 -49.91 -0.69
N GLU A 501 -8.00 -50.29 -0.81
CA GLU A 501 -8.82 -50.83 0.28
C GLU A 501 -8.06 -51.96 0.97
N ALA A 502 -7.69 -51.76 2.24
CA ALA A 502 -7.21 -52.85 3.08
C ALA A 502 -8.39 -53.38 3.92
N ASP A 503 -8.79 -54.57 3.58
CA ASP A 503 -9.74 -55.41 4.31
C ASP A 503 -9.40 -55.52 5.81
N VAL A 504 -10.43 -55.37 6.61
CA VAL A 504 -10.41 -55.53 8.06
C VAL A 504 -10.35 -57.02 8.37
N LEU A 505 -9.24 -57.53 8.89
CA LEU A 505 -9.17 -58.84 9.55
C LEU A 505 -9.43 -58.71 11.05
N PRO A 506 -10.24 -59.59 11.66
CA PRO A 506 -10.65 -59.49 13.06
C PRO A 506 -9.54 -59.94 14.00
N SER A 507 -9.41 -59.19 15.12
CA SER A 507 -8.49 -59.45 16.22
C SER A 507 -8.77 -60.72 16.97
N VAL A 508 -7.75 -61.60 17.18
CA VAL A 508 -7.74 -62.77 18.08
C VAL A 508 -7.30 -62.32 19.46
N PRO A 509 -7.98 -62.71 20.57
CA PRO A 509 -7.64 -62.29 21.92
C PRO A 509 -6.47 -63.13 22.50
N GLY A 510 -5.36 -62.42 22.83
CA GLY A 510 -4.18 -63.01 23.44
C GLY A 510 -4.32 -63.25 24.94
N ARG A 511 -3.83 -64.39 25.36
CA ARG A 511 -3.78 -64.96 26.72
C ARG A 511 -3.00 -64.09 27.71
N ARG A 512 -3.58 -63.88 28.89
CA ARG A 512 -2.92 -63.43 30.14
C ARG A 512 -1.81 -64.38 30.54
N ARG A 513 -0.64 -63.86 30.96
CA ARG A 513 0.30 -64.53 31.85
C ARG A 513 0.40 -63.69 33.13
N ALA A 514 0.27 -64.41 34.27
CA ALA A 514 0.38 -63.95 35.64
C ALA A 514 1.85 -63.89 36.11
N PRO A 515 2.14 -63.24 37.24
CA PRO A 515 3.47 -62.77 37.65
C PRO A 515 4.27 -63.80 38.42
N ARG A 516 5.59 -63.65 38.32
CA ARG A 516 6.55 -63.91 39.40
C ARG A 516 7.62 -62.90 39.40
#